data_c7f613289c5f5b5642fe5718fb2055b0
#
_entry.id   c7f613289c5f5b5642fe5718fb2055b0
#
_cell.length_a   1.000
_cell.length_b   1.000
_cell.length_c   1.000
_cell.angle_alpha   90.00
_cell.angle_beta   90.00
_cell.angle_gamma   90.00
#
_symmetry.space_group_name_H-M   'P 1'
#
loop_
_entity.id
_entity.type
_entity.pdbx_description
1 polymer ?
#
loop_
_entity_poly.entity_id
_entity_poly.type
_entity_poly.pdbx_seq_one_letter_code
_entity_poly.pdbx_strand_id
1 'polypeptide(L)'
;MTEAYYSGKTKVDEFTFKNVREHEDEVFGIFFLSEENSARKKGPYVMKVMLKLNRMVSTLGPPRRNDIIYMITNAPNKDEALMNFDKDQREAYFKATDHVMKGGTAHNCYKIIAQEFYKDHPQEFAKNMIHIRYDAVALSHGDKIVSYIVFNPKCVQIVNQ
;
A
#
# COMPACT_ATOMS: atom_id res chain seq x y z
N MET A 1 -18.15 -2.03 -8.63
CA MET A 1 -17.57 -2.44 -7.32
C MET A 1 -17.00 -3.83 -7.42
N THR A 2 -15.96 -4.11 -6.68
CA THR A 2 -15.25 -5.38 -6.73
C THR A 2 -15.47 -6.14 -5.42
N GLU A 3 -15.85 -7.40 -5.53
CA GLU A 3 -16.02 -8.30 -4.39
C GLU A 3 -14.66 -8.80 -3.92
N ALA A 4 -14.43 -8.79 -2.61
CA ALA A 4 -13.22 -9.30 -1.99
C ALA A 4 -13.50 -9.82 -0.59
N TYR A 5 -12.48 -10.41 0.03
CA TYR A 5 -12.62 -11.08 1.33
C TYR A 5 -11.50 -10.69 2.27
N TYR A 6 -11.89 -10.24 3.46
CA TYR A 6 -10.96 -9.97 4.55
C TYR A 6 -10.84 -11.20 5.43
N SER A 7 -9.63 -11.51 5.85
CA SER A 7 -9.37 -12.58 6.79
C SER A 7 -8.66 -12.03 8.02
N GLY A 8 -9.22 -12.26 9.20
CA GLY A 8 -8.68 -11.74 10.44
C GLY A 8 -8.91 -12.65 11.63
N LYS A 9 -8.31 -12.28 12.76
CA LYS A 9 -8.47 -13.00 14.04
C LYS A 9 -9.77 -12.65 14.74
N THR A 10 -10.31 -11.47 14.48
CA THR A 10 -11.52 -10.94 15.08
C THR A 10 -12.42 -10.32 14.04
N LYS A 11 -13.71 -10.19 14.37
CA LYS A 11 -14.67 -9.49 13.52
C LYS A 11 -14.31 -8.00 13.46
N VAL A 12 -14.42 -7.40 12.27
CA VAL A 12 -14.27 -5.97 12.05
C VAL A 12 -15.64 -5.37 11.76
N ASP A 13 -16.04 -4.36 12.54
CA ASP A 13 -17.32 -3.69 12.33
C ASP A 13 -17.21 -2.55 11.31
N GLU A 14 -16.04 -1.92 11.25
CA GLU A 14 -15.75 -0.83 10.32
C GLU A 14 -14.25 -0.85 10.01
N PHE A 15 -13.91 -0.65 8.72
CA PHE A 15 -12.51 -0.50 8.32
C PHE A 15 -12.07 0.94 8.47
N THR A 16 -10.96 1.14 9.18
CA THR A 16 -10.34 2.45 9.42
C THR A 16 -8.84 2.34 9.18
N PHE A 17 -8.11 3.45 9.32
CA PHE A 17 -6.65 3.43 9.23
C PHE A 17 -6.00 2.52 10.29
N LYS A 18 -6.69 2.19 11.38
CA LYS A 18 -6.21 1.21 12.36
C LYS A 18 -6.06 -0.20 11.78
N ASN A 19 -6.73 -0.50 10.69
CA ASN A 19 -6.64 -1.80 10.01
C ASN A 19 -5.48 -1.86 8.99
N VAL A 20 -4.85 -0.74 8.70
CA VAL A 20 -3.67 -0.67 7.84
C VAL A 20 -2.50 -1.36 8.54
N ARG A 21 -1.81 -2.26 7.84
CA ARG A 21 -0.69 -3.03 8.37
C ARG A 21 0.53 -2.91 7.48
N GLU A 22 1.70 -3.13 8.07
CA GLU A 22 2.91 -3.39 7.32
C GLU A 22 2.84 -4.78 6.72
N HIS A 23 3.43 -4.94 5.55
CA HIS A 23 3.61 -6.22 4.88
C HIS A 23 5.07 -6.35 4.47
N GLU A 24 5.66 -7.51 4.70
CA GLU A 24 7.05 -7.77 4.34
C GLU A 24 7.21 -7.70 2.82
N ASP A 25 8.20 -6.94 2.35
CA ASP A 25 8.52 -6.75 0.94
C ASP A 25 7.34 -6.27 0.08
N GLU A 26 6.40 -5.51 0.70
CA GLU A 26 5.22 -5.03 0.01
C GLU A 26 4.86 -3.62 0.47
N VAL A 27 3.90 -2.99 -0.21
CA VAL A 27 3.30 -1.74 0.26
C VAL A 27 2.45 -1.99 1.49
N PHE A 28 2.19 -0.95 2.28
CA PHE A 28 1.40 -1.05 3.50
C PHE A 28 -0.05 -0.67 3.24
N GLY A 29 -0.97 -1.45 3.79
CA GLY A 29 -2.39 -1.21 3.61
C GLY A 29 -3.23 -2.30 4.26
N ILE A 30 -4.50 -2.34 3.89
CA ILE A 30 -5.45 -3.37 4.34
C ILE A 30 -5.49 -4.45 3.25
N PHE A 31 -5.22 -5.67 3.64
CA PHE A 31 -5.10 -6.80 2.71
C PHE A 31 -6.43 -7.52 2.53
N PHE A 32 -6.84 -7.69 1.28
CA PHE A 32 -8.03 -8.44 0.90
C PHE A 32 -7.68 -9.49 -0.14
N LEU A 33 -8.36 -10.63 -0.07
CA LEU A 33 -8.20 -11.72 -1.03
C LEU A 33 -9.36 -11.72 -2.03
N SER A 34 -9.09 -12.12 -3.25
CA SER A 34 -10.11 -12.18 -4.30
C SER A 34 -11.05 -13.36 -4.16
N GLU A 35 -10.65 -14.40 -3.41
CA GLU A 35 -11.42 -15.63 -3.26
C GLU A 35 -11.68 -15.97 -1.80
N GLU A 36 -12.93 -16.37 -1.49
CA GLU A 36 -13.34 -16.74 -0.15
C GLU A 36 -12.55 -17.92 0.42
N ASN A 37 -12.31 -18.94 -0.38
CA ASN A 37 -11.56 -20.12 0.07
C ASN A 37 -10.13 -19.79 0.49
N SER A 38 -9.50 -18.87 -0.21
CA SER A 38 -8.16 -18.39 0.15
C SER A 38 -8.18 -17.64 1.48
N ALA A 39 -9.22 -16.85 1.73
CA ALA A 39 -9.38 -16.11 2.98
C ALA A 39 -9.62 -17.07 4.16
N ARG A 40 -10.41 -18.13 3.98
CA ARG A 40 -10.69 -19.13 5.02
C ARG A 40 -9.43 -19.86 5.50
N LYS A 41 -8.45 -20.02 4.62
CA LYS A 41 -7.17 -20.66 4.97
C LYS A 41 -6.27 -19.78 5.85
N LYS A 42 -6.49 -18.47 5.86
CA LYS A 42 -5.63 -17.51 6.54
C LYS A 42 -6.07 -17.12 7.95
N GLY A 43 -7.35 -17.23 8.26
CA GLY A 43 -7.83 -16.84 9.57
C GLY A 43 -9.26 -17.31 9.84
N PRO A 44 -9.68 -17.32 11.13
CA PRO A 44 -10.98 -17.85 11.54
C PRO A 44 -12.17 -16.98 11.13
N TYR A 45 -11.96 -15.66 11.00
CA TYR A 45 -13.02 -14.74 10.60
C TYR A 45 -12.82 -14.29 9.17
N VAL A 46 -13.78 -14.64 8.31
CA VAL A 46 -13.79 -14.23 6.91
C VAL A 46 -14.98 -13.31 6.69
N MET A 47 -14.70 -12.15 6.13
CA MET A 47 -15.72 -11.14 5.85
C MET A 47 -15.72 -10.82 4.37
N LYS A 48 -16.91 -10.86 3.79
CA LYS A 48 -17.12 -10.40 2.42
C LYS A 48 -17.22 -8.88 2.41
N VAL A 49 -16.51 -8.25 1.52
CA VAL A 49 -16.52 -6.79 1.33
C VAL A 49 -16.72 -6.44 -0.14
N MET A 50 -17.19 -5.24 -0.38
CA MET A 50 -17.20 -4.64 -1.72
C MET A 50 -16.20 -3.50 -1.73
N LEU A 51 -15.30 -3.50 -2.72
CA LEU A 51 -14.27 -2.48 -2.88
C LEU A 51 -14.66 -1.53 -4.01
N LYS A 52 -14.69 -0.24 -3.71
CA LYS A 52 -14.87 0.81 -4.71
C LYS A 52 -13.52 1.46 -4.99
N LEU A 53 -12.81 0.94 -5.98
CA LEU A 53 -11.45 1.34 -6.31
C LEU A 53 -11.48 2.17 -7.60
N ASN A 54 -11.12 3.46 -7.50
CA ASN A 54 -11.13 4.37 -8.63
C ASN A 54 -9.75 4.50 -9.28
N ARG A 55 -8.70 4.51 -8.46
CA ARG A 55 -7.34 4.68 -8.97
C ARG A 55 -6.39 3.72 -8.27
N MET A 56 -5.81 2.81 -9.04
CA MET A 56 -4.86 1.82 -8.53
C MET A 56 -3.44 2.12 -9.00
N VAL A 57 -2.49 1.77 -8.14
CA VAL A 57 -1.06 1.84 -8.47
C VAL A 57 -0.77 0.90 -9.63
N SER A 58 -0.06 1.38 -10.63
CA SER A 58 0.31 0.56 -11.79
C SER A 58 1.35 -0.50 -11.42
N THR A 59 1.11 -1.72 -11.87
CA THR A 59 2.06 -2.84 -11.75
C THR A 59 2.88 -3.01 -13.03
N LEU A 60 2.63 -2.21 -14.07
CA LEU A 60 3.26 -2.33 -15.37
C LEU A 60 4.07 -1.08 -15.75
N GLY A 61 3.58 0.11 -15.40
CA GLY A 61 4.19 1.38 -15.77
C GLY A 61 4.93 2.08 -14.63
N PRO A 62 5.72 3.09 -14.96
CA PRO A 62 6.49 3.84 -13.96
C PRO A 62 5.60 4.77 -13.13
N PRO A 63 6.06 5.17 -11.93
CA PRO A 63 5.37 6.20 -11.15
C PRO A 63 5.68 7.59 -11.72
N ARG A 64 4.90 8.58 -11.27
CA ARG A 64 5.26 9.99 -11.48
C ARG A 64 6.36 10.37 -10.51
N ARG A 65 7.44 10.98 -11.02
CA ARG A 65 8.58 11.40 -10.19
C ARG A 65 8.15 12.34 -9.06
N ASN A 66 7.23 13.26 -9.33
CA ASN A 66 6.73 14.19 -8.30
C ASN A 66 6.00 13.48 -7.17
N ASP A 67 5.29 12.39 -7.45
CA ASP A 67 4.63 11.59 -6.42
C ASP A 67 5.66 10.88 -5.53
N ILE A 68 6.75 10.39 -6.11
CA ILE A 68 7.86 9.79 -5.37
C ILE A 68 8.49 10.82 -4.44
N ILE A 69 8.77 12.02 -4.96
CA ILE A 69 9.34 13.12 -4.15
C ILE A 69 8.40 13.48 -2.99
N TYR A 70 7.10 13.57 -3.25
CA TYR A 70 6.10 13.82 -2.21
C TYR A 70 6.16 12.76 -1.10
N MET A 71 6.19 11.49 -1.48
CA MET A 71 6.20 10.38 -0.51
C MET A 71 7.48 10.40 0.35
N ILE A 72 8.63 10.71 -0.24
CA ILE A 72 9.89 10.83 0.50
C ILE A 72 9.85 12.06 1.42
N THR A 73 9.43 13.20 0.90
CA THR A 73 9.40 14.47 1.63
C THR A 73 8.50 14.41 2.86
N ASN A 74 7.40 13.69 2.79
CA ASN A 74 6.41 13.61 3.85
C ASN A 74 6.52 12.35 4.72
N ALA A 75 7.61 11.59 4.56
CA ALA A 75 7.81 10.40 5.36
C ALA A 75 8.19 10.75 6.81
N PRO A 76 7.60 10.06 7.81
CA PRO A 76 7.96 10.28 9.22
C PRO A 76 9.44 10.03 9.51
N ASN A 77 10.05 9.06 8.82
CA ASN A 77 11.46 8.68 9.00
C ASN A 77 12.39 9.37 7.99
N LYS A 78 11.94 10.47 7.39
CA LYS A 78 12.63 11.14 6.29
C LYS A 78 14.10 11.46 6.60
N ASP A 79 14.36 12.12 7.71
CA ASP A 79 15.71 12.61 8.02
C ASP A 79 16.69 11.44 8.24
N GLU A 80 16.27 10.43 8.98
CA GLU A 80 17.08 9.23 9.21
C GLU A 80 17.32 8.46 7.90
N ALA A 81 16.27 8.25 7.11
CA ALA A 81 16.37 7.53 5.86
C ALA A 81 17.26 8.25 4.84
N LEU A 82 17.15 9.59 4.73
CA LEU A 82 17.95 10.39 3.81
C LEU A 82 19.44 10.36 4.15
N MET A 83 19.80 10.28 5.43
CA MET A 83 21.20 10.20 5.83
C MET A 83 21.92 8.96 5.30
N ASN A 84 21.17 7.90 4.98
CA ASN A 84 21.73 6.70 4.37
C ASN A 84 22.19 6.92 2.92
N PHE A 85 21.73 8.00 2.29
CA PHE A 85 22.05 8.32 0.89
C PHE A 85 23.16 9.35 0.75
N ASP A 86 23.14 10.40 1.56
CA ASP A 86 24.17 11.45 1.58
C ASP A 86 24.05 12.29 2.85
N LYS A 87 25.18 12.89 3.28
CA LYS A 87 25.19 13.83 4.39
C LYS A 87 24.58 15.18 3.99
N ASP A 88 24.76 15.59 2.73
CA ASP A 88 24.12 16.77 2.17
C ASP A 88 22.65 16.44 1.87
N GLN A 89 21.73 17.19 2.45
CA GLN A 89 20.31 16.91 2.35
C GLN A 89 19.80 16.96 0.89
N ARG A 90 20.26 17.94 0.12
CA ARG A 90 19.85 18.09 -1.27
C ARG A 90 20.31 16.90 -2.13
N GLU A 91 21.56 16.48 -1.96
CA GLU A 91 22.10 15.31 -2.64
C GLU A 91 21.41 14.03 -2.19
N ALA A 92 21.06 13.93 -0.90
CA ALA A 92 20.34 12.80 -0.36
C ALA A 92 18.96 12.62 -1.04
N TYR A 93 18.23 13.71 -1.27
CA TYR A 93 16.96 13.66 -2.00
C TYR A 93 17.12 13.14 -3.42
N PHE A 94 18.14 13.63 -4.15
CA PHE A 94 18.41 13.15 -5.51
C PHE A 94 18.73 11.64 -5.51
N LYS A 95 19.64 11.23 -4.64
CA LYS A 95 20.06 9.84 -4.56
C LYS A 95 18.91 8.92 -4.12
N ALA A 96 18.14 9.34 -3.14
CA ALA A 96 16.98 8.57 -2.67
C ALA A 96 15.90 8.44 -3.76
N THR A 97 15.59 9.53 -4.45
CA THR A 97 14.63 9.51 -5.56
C THR A 97 15.09 8.58 -6.67
N ASP A 98 16.36 8.66 -7.06
CA ASP A 98 16.91 7.79 -8.10
C ASP A 98 16.92 6.32 -7.66
N HIS A 99 17.23 6.05 -6.38
CA HIS A 99 17.17 4.70 -5.81
C HIS A 99 15.76 4.12 -5.91
N VAL A 100 14.75 4.89 -5.52
CA VAL A 100 13.35 4.46 -5.59
C VAL A 100 12.92 4.24 -7.04
N MET A 101 13.28 5.16 -7.95
CA MET A 101 12.90 5.06 -9.36
C MET A 101 13.49 3.84 -10.07
N LYS A 102 14.57 3.26 -9.55
CA LYS A 102 15.14 2.01 -10.07
C LYS A 102 14.21 0.81 -9.92
N GLY A 103 13.17 0.90 -9.10
CA GLY A 103 12.14 -0.12 -9.01
C GLY A 103 11.41 -0.37 -10.33
N GLY A 104 11.38 0.62 -11.22
CA GLY A 104 10.84 0.53 -12.57
C GLY A 104 9.35 0.75 -12.62
N THR A 105 8.55 -0.16 -12.08
CA THR A 105 7.10 0.00 -11.99
C THR A 105 6.71 0.85 -10.79
N ALA A 106 5.55 1.50 -10.87
CA ALA A 106 5.02 2.26 -9.73
C ALA A 106 4.89 1.37 -8.49
N HIS A 107 4.35 0.17 -8.65
CA HIS A 107 4.21 -0.79 -7.54
C HIS A 107 5.56 -1.06 -6.86
N ASN A 108 6.59 -1.40 -7.63
CA ASN A 108 7.92 -1.67 -7.06
C ASN A 108 8.52 -0.44 -6.38
N CYS A 109 8.34 0.75 -6.96
CA CYS A 109 8.83 1.99 -6.36
C CYS A 109 8.15 2.26 -5.01
N TYR A 110 6.84 2.10 -4.92
CA TYR A 110 6.12 2.30 -3.65
C TYR A 110 6.41 1.23 -2.62
N LYS A 111 6.77 0.01 -3.02
CA LYS A 111 7.29 -1.02 -2.10
C LYS A 111 8.58 -0.55 -1.43
N ILE A 112 9.50 -0.02 -2.23
CA ILE A 112 10.77 0.53 -1.71
C ILE A 112 10.49 1.66 -0.73
N ILE A 113 9.61 2.58 -1.10
CA ILE A 113 9.23 3.71 -0.23
C ILE A 113 8.65 3.20 1.10
N ALA A 114 7.71 2.27 1.05
CA ALA A 114 7.09 1.73 2.26
C ALA A 114 8.15 1.12 3.20
N GLN A 115 9.00 0.26 2.65
CA GLN A 115 9.99 -0.49 3.45
C GLN A 115 11.11 0.39 3.99
N GLU A 116 11.56 1.40 3.24
CA GLU A 116 12.73 2.19 3.61
C GLU A 116 12.40 3.54 4.26
N PHE A 117 11.21 4.11 4.00
CA PHE A 117 10.85 5.44 4.50
C PHE A 117 9.66 5.46 5.47
N TYR A 118 8.86 4.40 5.53
CA TYR A 118 7.64 4.36 6.35
C TYR A 118 7.60 3.19 7.33
N LYS A 119 8.72 2.53 7.56
CA LYS A 119 8.80 1.45 8.54
C LYS A 119 8.29 1.94 9.90
N ASP A 120 7.43 1.15 10.53
CA ASP A 120 6.74 1.45 11.79
C ASP A 120 5.66 2.56 11.65
N HIS A 121 5.39 3.03 10.44
CA HIS A 121 4.40 4.08 10.17
C HIS A 121 3.45 3.70 9.02
N PRO A 122 2.73 2.54 9.12
CA PRO A 122 1.88 2.09 8.01
C PRO A 122 0.69 3.00 7.75
N GLN A 123 0.13 3.63 8.78
CA GLN A 123 -1.02 4.52 8.59
C GLN A 123 -0.62 5.79 7.83
N GLU A 124 0.55 6.35 8.12
CA GLU A 124 1.07 7.52 7.42
C GLU A 124 1.36 7.20 5.96
N PHE A 125 1.86 5.99 5.67
CA PHE A 125 2.04 5.54 4.30
C PHE A 125 0.71 5.54 3.53
N ALA A 126 -0.32 4.92 4.10
CA ALA A 126 -1.63 4.84 3.47
C ALA A 126 -2.25 6.23 3.26
N LYS A 127 -2.18 7.11 4.27
CA LYS A 127 -2.69 8.49 4.18
C LYS A 127 -1.99 9.29 3.08
N ASN A 128 -0.68 9.13 2.95
CA ASN A 128 0.09 9.83 1.92
C ASN A 128 -0.17 9.27 0.52
N MET A 129 -0.39 7.96 0.39
CA MET A 129 -0.83 7.37 -0.88
C MET A 129 -2.18 7.91 -1.33
N ILE A 130 -3.11 8.09 -0.40
CA ILE A 130 -4.41 8.72 -0.69
C ILE A 130 -4.23 10.18 -1.12
N HIS A 131 -3.31 10.90 -0.49
CA HIS A 131 -3.03 12.29 -0.86
C HIS A 131 -2.57 12.42 -2.31
N ILE A 132 -1.79 11.48 -2.81
CA ILE A 132 -1.42 11.41 -4.23
C ILE A 132 -2.44 10.64 -5.07
N ARG A 133 -3.62 10.39 -4.51
CA ARG A 133 -4.85 9.89 -5.15
C ARG A 133 -4.84 8.42 -5.53
N TYR A 134 -4.10 7.58 -4.83
CA TYR A 134 -4.18 6.14 -5.01
C TYR A 134 -5.04 5.49 -3.93
N ASP A 135 -5.95 4.60 -4.35
CA ASP A 135 -6.83 3.86 -3.45
C ASP A 135 -6.24 2.51 -3.04
N ALA A 136 -5.54 1.85 -3.96
CA ALA A 136 -5.10 0.48 -3.76
C ALA A 136 -4.07 0.04 -4.80
N VAL A 137 -3.53 -1.15 -4.59
CA VAL A 137 -2.83 -1.91 -5.62
C VAL A 137 -3.47 -3.30 -5.72
N ALA A 138 -3.65 -3.80 -6.94
CA ALA A 138 -4.10 -5.17 -7.20
C ALA A 138 -2.88 -6.04 -7.47
N LEU A 139 -2.80 -7.19 -6.80
CA LEU A 139 -1.72 -8.15 -6.96
C LEU A 139 -2.22 -9.32 -7.81
N SER A 140 -1.45 -9.67 -8.84
CA SER A 140 -1.82 -10.71 -9.78
C SER A 140 -0.86 -11.90 -9.72
N HIS A 141 -1.40 -13.07 -10.01
CA HIS A 141 -0.62 -14.28 -10.29
C HIS A 141 -1.01 -14.73 -11.70
N GLY A 142 -0.10 -14.54 -12.67
CA GLY A 142 -0.46 -14.65 -14.08
C GLY A 142 -1.45 -13.55 -14.48
N ASP A 143 -2.54 -13.91 -15.14
CA ASP A 143 -3.58 -12.98 -15.58
C ASP A 143 -4.69 -12.77 -14.54
N LYS A 144 -4.59 -13.46 -13.40
CA LYS A 144 -5.64 -13.45 -12.37
C LYS A 144 -5.23 -12.57 -11.20
N ILE A 145 -6.11 -11.65 -10.79
CA ILE A 145 -5.94 -10.89 -9.56
C ILE A 145 -6.23 -11.82 -8.37
N VAL A 146 -5.28 -11.93 -7.46
CA VAL A 146 -5.37 -12.80 -6.28
C VAL A 146 -5.60 -12.04 -4.99
N SER A 147 -5.23 -10.76 -4.93
CA SER A 147 -5.40 -9.94 -3.74
C SER A 147 -5.39 -8.46 -4.07
N TYR A 148 -5.84 -7.67 -3.07
CA TYR A 148 -5.81 -6.21 -3.10
C TYR A 148 -5.19 -5.71 -1.81
N ILE A 149 -4.34 -4.69 -1.91
CA ILE A 149 -3.88 -3.93 -0.75
C ILE A 149 -4.50 -2.54 -0.86
N VAL A 150 -5.38 -2.19 0.06
CA VAL A 150 -6.19 -0.98 0.03
C VAL A 150 -5.61 0.04 1.00
N PHE A 151 -5.34 1.25 0.50
CA PHE A 151 -4.83 2.36 1.32
C PHE A 151 -5.98 3.14 1.96
N ASN A 152 -7.08 3.29 1.25
CA ASN A 152 -8.20 4.11 1.66
C ASN A 152 -9.34 3.27 2.26
N PRO A 153 -9.50 3.29 3.61
CA PRO A 153 -10.56 2.51 4.26
C PRO A 153 -11.97 2.86 3.78
N LYS A 154 -12.18 4.09 3.29
CA LYS A 154 -13.49 4.52 2.77
C LYS A 154 -13.89 3.78 1.49
N CYS A 155 -12.95 3.13 0.83
CA CYS A 155 -13.23 2.31 -0.35
C CYS A 155 -13.82 0.95 0.00
N VAL A 156 -13.87 0.58 1.28
CA VAL A 156 -14.29 -0.73 1.75
C VAL A 156 -15.69 -0.65 2.34
N GLN A 157 -16.61 -1.43 1.76
CA GLN A 157 -17.97 -1.59 2.28
C GLN A 157 -18.17 -3.03 2.74
N ILE A 158 -18.50 -3.22 4.01
CA ILE A 158 -18.81 -4.54 4.55
C ILE A 158 -20.19 -4.96 4.03
N VAL A 159 -20.25 -6.17 3.51
CA VAL A 159 -21.52 -6.75 3.05
C VAL A 159 -22.22 -7.35 4.26
N ASN A 160 -23.43 -6.88 4.54
CA ASN A 160 -24.26 -7.45 5.60
C ASN A 160 -24.62 -8.90 5.24
N GLN A 161 -24.36 -9.78 6.19
CA GLN A 161 -24.72 -11.19 6.07
C GLN A 161 -26.04 -11.45 6.77
#